data_83979290518f67641f3976c580a0439f
#
_entry.id   83979290518f67641f3976c580a0439f
#
_cell.length_a   1.000
_cell.length_b   1.000
_cell.length_c   1.000
_cell.angle_alpha   90.00
_cell.angle_beta   90.00
_cell.angle_gamma   90.00
#
_symmetry.space_group_name_H-M   'P 1'
#
loop_
_entity.id
_entity.type
_entity.pdbx_description
1 polymer ?
#
loop_
_entity_poly.entity_id
_entity_poly.type
_entity_poly.pdbx_seq_one_letter_code
_entity_poly.pdbx_strand_id
1 'polypeptide(L)'
;MPFPHASEALSRFTVLDLTRVRSGPTCVRQLADWGANVIKIDALTEDAGGEQPGGPRRGSDFQNLHRNKRAMTLNLKDERGLALFKRLAAKADVVVENFRPDVKKKLGIDYDSLAAINPRIVYGSISGFGQDGPYHKRPGFDQIAQGMGGLMSITGAPGQGPMRVGIPVADLTAGLFCAMGILTALLEREVSGKGQWVQTSLLQAQIFMLDFQAARWLMEKEVAKQAGNNHPTSIPTGVFRTSDGYINIATTGGRIWERCAQAIGAPELYAHPDYATAPARSKNRDALNAQIEKRTVTKSTETWVRELNEAGVPCGPIYAIDQMFEDAQVRHLGIAQDVPSDDDRHIRLVGQPVTLSRTPSRMVARPPEFGEQTDEVLMEFGLSADEIAKLRDAKVV
;
A
#
# COMPACT_ATOMS: atom_id res chain seq x y z
N MET A 1 -3.80 -12.13 29.37
CA MET A 1 -3.84 -13.14 28.28
C MET A 1 -2.84 -12.70 27.23
N PRO A 2 -2.15 -13.61 26.53
CA PRO A 2 -1.23 -13.20 25.47
C PRO A 2 -1.98 -12.41 24.40
N PHE A 3 -1.30 -11.47 23.76
CA PHE A 3 -1.87 -10.65 22.69
C PHE A 3 -2.34 -11.54 21.53
N PRO A 4 -3.55 -11.39 21.02
CA PRO A 4 -4.09 -12.27 19.98
C PRO A 4 -3.36 -12.09 18.64
N HIS A 5 -3.14 -13.20 17.93
CA HIS A 5 -2.59 -13.17 16.58
C HIS A 5 -3.70 -13.06 15.52
N ALA A 6 -3.52 -12.14 14.57
CA ALA A 6 -4.46 -11.95 13.47
C ALA A 6 -4.50 -13.14 12.50
N SER A 7 -3.43 -13.95 12.47
CA SER A 7 -3.27 -15.18 11.70
C SER A 7 -2.17 -16.04 12.32
N GLU A 8 -2.19 -17.33 12.05
CA GLU A 8 -1.10 -18.24 12.42
C GLU A 8 0.08 -18.20 11.46
N ALA A 9 -0.05 -17.56 10.31
CA ALA A 9 0.95 -17.63 9.24
C ALA A 9 2.32 -17.07 9.68
N LEU A 10 2.32 -15.96 10.42
CA LEU A 10 3.54 -15.30 10.91
C LEU A 10 3.60 -15.22 12.45
N SER A 11 2.77 -15.98 13.19
CA SER A 11 2.65 -15.89 14.65
C SER A 11 3.96 -16.13 15.41
N ARG A 12 4.92 -16.82 14.79
CA ARG A 12 6.26 -17.08 15.36
C ARG A 12 7.22 -15.90 15.31
N PHE A 13 6.91 -14.82 14.56
CA PHE A 13 7.82 -13.71 14.34
C PHE A 13 7.48 -12.49 15.20
N THR A 14 8.52 -11.89 15.79
CA THR A 14 8.44 -10.62 16.51
C THR A 14 9.04 -9.49 15.68
N VAL A 15 8.28 -8.42 15.50
CA VAL A 15 8.63 -7.25 14.68
C VAL A 15 8.66 -6.00 15.54
N LEU A 16 9.78 -5.28 15.54
CA LEU A 16 9.91 -3.95 16.16
C LEU A 16 9.62 -2.89 15.09
N ASP A 17 8.57 -2.13 15.29
CA ASP A 17 8.07 -1.11 14.37
C ASP A 17 8.50 0.29 14.82
N LEU A 18 9.52 0.85 14.18
CA LEU A 18 9.99 2.23 14.38
C LEU A 18 9.39 3.21 13.35
N THR A 19 8.41 2.75 12.58
CA THR A 19 7.93 3.48 11.41
C THR A 19 6.90 4.55 11.74
N ARG A 20 6.81 5.56 10.86
CA ARG A 20 5.88 6.69 10.99
C ARG A 20 5.24 7.00 9.64
N VAL A 21 4.22 7.85 9.65
CA VAL A 21 3.50 8.38 8.51
C VAL A 21 2.72 7.30 7.75
N ARG A 22 3.26 6.70 6.66
CA ARG A 22 2.46 5.81 5.81
C ARG A 22 3.23 4.61 5.25
N SER A 23 4.33 4.81 4.54
CA SER A 23 5.04 3.71 3.85
C SER A 23 5.49 2.60 4.79
N GLY A 24 6.15 2.98 5.89
CA GLY A 24 6.56 2.03 6.92
C GLY A 24 5.40 1.36 7.62
N PRO A 25 4.41 2.10 8.18
CA PRO A 25 3.21 1.52 8.74
C PRO A 25 2.45 0.59 7.80
N THR A 26 2.41 0.88 6.48
CA THR A 26 1.84 -0.03 5.46
C THR A 26 2.59 -1.35 5.40
N CYS A 27 3.93 -1.32 5.42
CA CYS A 27 4.76 -2.53 5.48
C CYS A 27 4.44 -3.36 6.71
N VAL A 28 4.52 -2.75 7.88
CA VAL A 28 4.40 -3.47 9.16
C VAL A 28 2.96 -3.95 9.40
N ARG A 29 1.95 -3.22 8.89
CA ARG A 29 0.56 -3.68 8.89
C ARG A 29 0.41 -5.02 8.16
N GLN A 30 1.10 -5.24 7.03
CA GLN A 30 1.06 -6.53 6.34
C GLN A 30 1.54 -7.66 7.26
N LEU A 31 2.64 -7.43 7.98
CA LEU A 31 3.16 -8.43 8.92
C LEU A 31 2.21 -8.67 10.10
N ALA A 32 1.63 -7.61 10.66
CA ALA A 32 0.63 -7.68 11.74
C ALA A 32 -0.63 -8.45 11.32
N ASP A 33 -1.19 -8.12 10.17
CA ASP A 33 -2.40 -8.76 9.65
C ASP A 33 -2.19 -10.25 9.32
N TRP A 34 -0.96 -10.67 9.05
CA TRP A 34 -0.58 -12.08 8.90
C TRP A 34 -0.11 -12.73 10.20
N GLY A 35 -0.28 -12.06 11.33
CA GLY A 35 -0.16 -12.63 12.67
C GLY A 35 1.17 -12.43 13.37
N ALA A 36 2.14 -11.71 12.78
CA ALA A 36 3.37 -11.37 13.49
C ALA A 36 3.06 -10.55 14.76
N ASN A 37 3.82 -10.79 15.82
CA ASN A 37 3.80 -9.98 17.03
C ASN A 37 4.50 -8.64 16.75
N VAL A 38 3.71 -7.64 16.35
CA VAL A 38 4.22 -6.31 16.00
C VAL A 38 4.15 -5.38 17.20
N ILE A 39 5.30 -4.86 17.59
CA ILE A 39 5.47 -3.91 18.69
C ILE A 39 5.86 -2.55 18.10
N LYS A 40 4.90 -1.64 18.06
CA LYS A 40 5.14 -0.25 17.65
C LYS A 40 5.86 0.48 18.77
N ILE A 41 7.00 1.10 18.44
CA ILE A 41 7.79 1.88 19.37
C ILE A 41 7.54 3.37 19.13
N ASP A 42 6.84 4.01 20.05
CA ASP A 42 6.57 5.44 20.06
C ASP A 42 7.62 6.20 20.88
N ALA A 43 7.99 7.42 20.47
CA ALA A 43 8.80 8.31 21.29
C ALA A 43 7.96 8.82 22.48
N LEU A 44 8.60 9.09 23.63
CA LEU A 44 7.89 9.53 24.86
C LEU A 44 7.08 10.81 24.73
N THR A 45 7.51 11.74 23.90
CA THR A 45 6.74 12.92 23.57
C THR A 45 6.09 12.75 22.22
N GLU A 46 4.80 12.55 22.19
CA GLU A 46 4.03 13.12 21.08
C GLU A 46 4.32 14.63 21.17
N ASP A 47 4.97 15.21 20.17
CA ASP A 47 5.22 16.65 20.15
C ASP A 47 3.89 17.36 20.41
N ALA A 48 3.74 17.86 21.65
CA ALA A 48 2.50 18.42 22.14
C ALA A 48 2.25 19.71 21.37
N GLY A 49 1.39 19.65 20.35
CA GLY A 49 0.90 20.82 19.63
C GLY A 49 1.31 20.94 18.16
N GLY A 50 2.06 19.98 17.56
CA GLY A 50 2.30 19.93 16.13
C GLY A 50 1.33 19.01 15.38
N GLU A 51 1.13 19.24 14.09
CA GLU A 51 0.46 18.28 13.22
C GLU A 51 1.21 16.93 13.28
N GLN A 52 0.53 15.90 13.77
CA GLN A 52 1.15 14.56 13.82
C GLN A 52 1.26 14.00 12.42
N PRO A 53 2.47 13.65 11.94
CA PRO A 53 2.62 12.97 10.67
C PRO A 53 1.86 11.64 10.68
N GLY A 54 0.84 11.50 9.83
CA GLY A 54 -0.05 10.32 9.80
C GLY A 54 -1.42 10.55 10.42
N GLY A 55 -1.71 11.78 10.87
CA GLY A 55 -2.99 12.18 11.44
C GLY A 55 -3.18 11.78 12.91
N PRO A 56 -4.29 12.21 13.52
CA PRO A 56 -4.59 11.91 14.91
C PRO A 56 -4.77 10.40 15.12
N ARG A 57 -4.35 9.87 16.27
CA ARG A 57 -4.38 8.44 16.61
C ARG A 57 -5.78 7.82 16.44
N ARG A 58 -6.83 8.56 16.74
CA ARG A 58 -8.24 8.14 16.55
C ARG A 58 -8.81 8.45 15.17
N GLY A 59 -8.03 9.06 14.28
CA GLY A 59 -8.44 9.34 12.91
C GLY A 59 -8.34 8.13 11.99
N SER A 60 -9.11 8.13 10.89
CA SER A 60 -9.20 7.01 9.94
C SER A 60 -7.84 6.57 9.38
N ASP A 61 -6.93 7.49 9.13
CA ASP A 61 -5.60 7.20 8.61
C ASP A 61 -4.77 6.35 9.58
N PHE A 62 -4.70 6.78 10.85
CA PHE A 62 -3.99 6.03 11.88
C PHE A 62 -4.65 4.66 12.13
N GLN A 63 -5.97 4.65 12.25
CA GLN A 63 -6.75 3.44 12.49
C GLN A 63 -6.51 2.40 11.38
N ASN A 64 -6.50 2.81 10.13
CA ASN A 64 -6.22 1.92 9.01
C ASN A 64 -4.81 1.31 9.02
N LEU A 65 -3.81 2.02 9.55
CA LEU A 65 -2.39 1.64 9.47
C LEU A 65 -1.88 0.83 10.68
N HIS A 66 -2.55 0.91 11.83
CA HIS A 66 -1.98 0.41 13.08
C HIS A 66 -2.79 -0.67 13.79
N ARG A 67 -3.83 -1.21 13.15
CA ARG A 67 -4.58 -2.37 13.67
C ARG A 67 -3.69 -3.60 13.89
N ASN A 68 -4.12 -4.49 14.75
CA ASN A 68 -3.42 -5.75 15.06
C ASN A 68 -1.98 -5.57 15.58
N LYS A 69 -1.68 -4.42 16.18
CA LYS A 69 -0.36 -4.11 16.74
C LYS A 69 -0.46 -3.83 18.24
N ARG A 70 0.63 -4.01 18.95
CA ARG A 70 0.86 -3.45 20.28
C ARG A 70 1.68 -2.16 20.19
N ALA A 71 1.62 -1.30 21.20
CA ALA A 71 2.47 -0.10 21.28
C ALA A 71 3.17 -0.02 22.63
N MET A 72 4.44 0.39 22.57
CA MET A 72 5.22 0.79 23.73
C MET A 72 5.88 2.14 23.49
N THR A 73 6.17 2.86 24.56
CA THR A 73 7.00 4.06 24.51
C THR A 73 8.45 3.73 24.79
N LEU A 74 9.38 4.43 24.10
CA LEU A 74 10.81 4.30 24.35
C LEU A 74 11.59 5.52 23.87
N ASN A 75 12.41 6.08 24.76
CA ASN A 75 13.31 7.19 24.44
C ASN A 75 14.64 6.70 23.85
N LEU A 76 14.73 6.59 22.55
CA LEU A 76 15.95 6.17 21.85
C LEU A 76 17.11 7.18 21.92
N LYS A 77 16.86 8.40 22.43
CA LYS A 77 17.90 9.41 22.65
C LYS A 77 18.57 9.27 24.02
N ASP A 78 17.97 8.54 24.96
CA ASP A 78 18.55 8.19 26.25
C ASP A 78 19.37 6.91 26.09
N GLU A 79 20.58 6.87 26.64
CA GLU A 79 21.46 5.68 26.53
C GLU A 79 20.84 4.41 27.10
N ARG A 80 20.03 4.54 28.16
CA ARG A 80 19.29 3.41 28.76
C ARG A 80 18.18 2.92 27.83
N GLY A 81 17.48 3.86 27.16
CA GLY A 81 16.47 3.54 26.16
C GLY A 81 17.07 2.85 24.95
N LEU A 82 18.21 3.34 24.47
CA LEU A 82 18.96 2.69 23.39
C LEU A 82 19.45 1.29 23.80
N ALA A 83 19.99 1.13 25.00
CA ALA A 83 20.41 -0.17 25.51
C ALA A 83 19.21 -1.14 25.61
N LEU A 84 18.05 -0.66 26.05
CA LEU A 84 16.82 -1.43 26.12
C LEU A 84 16.34 -1.84 24.71
N PHE A 85 16.33 -0.91 23.74
CA PHE A 85 16.02 -1.24 22.36
C PHE A 85 16.92 -2.36 21.80
N LYS A 86 18.22 -2.30 22.07
CA LYS A 86 19.16 -3.33 21.63
C LYS A 86 18.87 -4.69 22.27
N ARG A 87 18.44 -4.72 23.53
CA ARG A 87 17.96 -5.95 24.20
C ARG A 87 16.71 -6.52 23.52
N LEU A 88 15.78 -5.67 23.11
CA LEU A 88 14.59 -6.09 22.34
C LEU A 88 15.02 -6.65 20.97
N ALA A 89 15.87 -5.93 20.25
CA ALA A 89 16.37 -6.33 18.94
C ALA A 89 17.16 -7.65 18.95
N ALA A 90 17.86 -7.96 20.05
CA ALA A 90 18.55 -9.24 20.23
C ALA A 90 17.61 -10.46 20.19
N LYS A 91 16.33 -10.27 20.50
CA LYS A 91 15.30 -11.32 20.52
C LYS A 91 14.27 -11.20 19.40
N ALA A 92 14.25 -10.07 18.67
CA ALA A 92 13.32 -9.83 17.58
C ALA A 92 13.78 -10.50 16.28
N ASP A 93 12.84 -10.78 15.41
CA ASP A 93 13.10 -11.32 14.08
C ASP A 93 13.28 -10.22 13.04
N VAL A 94 12.53 -9.13 13.19
CA VAL A 94 12.47 -8.04 12.22
C VAL A 94 12.52 -6.69 12.94
N VAL A 95 13.25 -5.75 12.36
CA VAL A 95 13.16 -4.31 12.68
C VAL A 95 12.76 -3.58 11.41
N VAL A 96 11.79 -2.68 11.48
CA VAL A 96 11.39 -1.84 10.33
C VAL A 96 11.46 -0.37 10.71
N GLU A 97 12.10 0.43 9.86
CA GLU A 97 12.19 1.88 10.03
C GLU A 97 11.99 2.62 8.70
N ASN A 98 11.57 3.87 8.79
CA ASN A 98 11.51 4.78 7.65
C ASN A 98 12.09 6.16 7.98
N PHE A 99 13.17 6.18 8.75
CA PHE A 99 13.95 7.38 9.06
C PHE A 99 14.77 7.85 7.84
N ARG A 100 15.25 9.07 7.90
CA ARG A 100 16.32 9.48 6.99
C ARG A 100 17.56 8.61 7.23
N PRO A 101 18.35 8.31 6.19
CA PRO A 101 19.46 7.37 6.30
C PRO A 101 20.50 7.69 7.39
N ASP A 102 20.72 8.97 7.70
CA ASP A 102 21.65 9.42 8.72
C ASP A 102 21.15 9.26 10.18
N VAL A 103 19.82 9.25 10.38
CA VAL A 103 19.21 9.20 11.72
C VAL A 103 19.48 7.89 12.42
N LYS A 104 19.26 6.76 11.76
CA LYS A 104 19.48 5.43 12.35
C LYS A 104 20.96 5.17 12.70
N LYS A 105 21.89 5.67 11.87
CA LYS A 105 23.32 5.61 12.16
C LYS A 105 23.70 6.42 13.39
N LYS A 106 23.19 7.66 13.51
CA LYS A 106 23.40 8.50 14.69
C LYS A 106 22.85 7.88 15.97
N LEU A 107 21.74 7.15 15.88
CA LEU A 107 21.12 6.45 16.99
C LEU A 107 21.81 5.10 17.30
N GLY A 108 22.68 4.58 16.43
CA GLY A 108 23.31 3.26 16.59
C GLY A 108 22.31 2.10 16.52
N ILE A 109 21.26 2.26 15.69
CA ILE A 109 20.21 1.27 15.43
C ILE A 109 20.12 0.90 13.95
N ASP A 110 21.16 1.19 13.18
CA ASP A 110 21.28 0.75 11.79
C ASP A 110 21.52 -0.77 11.70
N TYR A 111 21.43 -1.30 10.48
CA TYR A 111 21.56 -2.74 10.25
C TYR A 111 22.87 -3.32 10.80
N ASP A 112 24.01 -2.70 10.54
CA ASP A 112 25.31 -3.23 10.97
C ASP A 112 25.39 -3.30 12.49
N SER A 113 24.92 -2.26 13.18
CA SER A 113 24.87 -2.20 14.64
C SER A 113 23.97 -3.29 15.24
N LEU A 114 22.82 -3.58 14.62
CA LEU A 114 21.89 -4.60 15.12
C LEU A 114 22.29 -6.02 14.70
N ALA A 115 22.85 -6.21 13.50
CA ALA A 115 23.36 -7.49 13.03
C ALA A 115 24.53 -8.01 13.86
N ALA A 116 25.36 -7.11 14.42
CA ALA A 116 26.41 -7.47 15.36
C ALA A 116 25.86 -8.08 16.67
N ILE A 117 24.63 -7.72 17.05
CA ILE A 117 23.97 -8.23 18.28
C ILE A 117 23.11 -9.46 17.93
N ASN A 118 22.42 -9.42 16.80
CA ASN A 118 21.55 -10.49 16.32
C ASN A 118 21.83 -10.77 14.83
N PRO A 119 22.73 -11.70 14.51
CA PRO A 119 23.06 -12.03 13.12
C PRO A 119 21.87 -12.57 12.30
N ARG A 120 20.77 -12.89 12.95
CA ARG A 120 19.53 -13.38 12.30
C ARG A 120 18.53 -12.26 12.02
N ILE A 121 18.82 -11.01 12.43
CA ILE A 121 17.87 -9.91 12.28
C ILE A 121 17.61 -9.57 10.82
N VAL A 122 16.36 -9.50 10.41
CA VAL A 122 15.94 -8.92 9.13
C VAL A 122 15.62 -7.45 9.37
N TYR A 123 16.25 -6.57 8.63
CA TYR A 123 16.14 -5.13 8.84
C TYR A 123 15.52 -4.45 7.63
N GLY A 124 14.29 -3.95 7.74
CA GLY A 124 13.55 -3.28 6.68
C GLY A 124 13.74 -1.76 6.74
N SER A 125 14.24 -1.17 5.65
CA SER A 125 14.40 0.28 5.52
C SER A 125 13.60 0.83 4.35
N ILE A 126 12.78 1.86 4.59
CA ILE A 126 12.07 2.60 3.56
C ILE A 126 12.51 4.07 3.60
N SER A 127 12.96 4.61 2.48
CA SER A 127 13.35 6.01 2.37
C SER A 127 12.72 6.69 1.15
N GLY A 128 12.85 8.01 1.03
CA GLY A 128 12.34 8.72 -0.14
C GLY A 128 13.06 8.34 -1.44
N PHE A 129 14.42 8.24 -1.39
CA PHE A 129 15.26 8.14 -2.58
C PHE A 129 16.35 7.06 -2.53
N GLY A 130 16.35 6.21 -1.52
CA GLY A 130 17.41 5.21 -1.28
C GLY A 130 18.23 5.53 -0.05
N GLN A 131 19.08 4.59 0.34
CA GLN A 131 19.95 4.70 1.53
C GLN A 131 21.28 5.38 1.22
N ASP A 132 21.62 5.50 -0.05
CA ASP A 132 22.84 6.11 -0.59
C ASP A 132 22.53 6.95 -1.85
N GLY A 133 23.55 7.31 -2.62
CA GLY A 133 23.40 8.07 -3.86
C GLY A 133 23.19 9.58 -3.64
N PRO A 134 23.00 10.35 -4.73
CA PRO A 134 23.02 11.82 -4.69
C PRO A 134 21.85 12.43 -3.93
N TYR A 135 20.73 11.69 -3.74
CA TYR A 135 19.52 12.21 -3.12
C TYR A 135 19.20 11.62 -1.74
N HIS A 136 20.06 10.76 -1.18
CA HIS A 136 19.77 10.07 0.07
C HIS A 136 19.46 11.00 1.26
N LYS A 137 19.96 12.24 1.25
CA LYS A 137 19.70 13.24 2.29
C LYS A 137 18.46 14.11 2.04
N ARG A 138 17.87 14.03 0.83
CA ARG A 138 16.69 14.84 0.50
C ARG A 138 15.46 14.33 1.25
N PRO A 139 14.61 15.25 1.76
CA PRO A 139 13.29 14.87 2.22
C PRO A 139 12.46 14.38 1.04
N GLY A 140 11.74 13.27 1.21
CA GLY A 140 10.88 12.69 0.19
C GLY A 140 9.55 12.27 0.79
N PHE A 141 8.47 12.63 0.11
CA PHE A 141 7.10 12.19 0.39
C PHE A 141 6.49 11.64 -0.89
N ASP A 142 5.36 10.96 -0.75
CA ASP A 142 4.62 10.31 -1.82
C ASP A 142 4.49 11.17 -3.08
N GLN A 143 3.97 12.40 -2.96
CA GLN A 143 3.73 13.27 -4.11
C GLN A 143 5.02 13.64 -4.85
N ILE A 144 6.13 13.79 -4.14
CA ILE A 144 7.44 14.06 -4.75
C ILE A 144 7.91 12.84 -5.54
N ALA A 145 7.73 11.64 -4.99
CA ALA A 145 8.06 10.39 -5.67
C ALA A 145 7.16 10.13 -6.89
N GLN A 146 5.86 10.44 -6.82
CA GLN A 146 4.95 10.37 -7.98
C GLN A 146 5.41 11.28 -9.12
N GLY A 147 5.86 12.50 -8.81
CA GLY A 147 6.39 13.45 -9.80
C GLY A 147 7.72 12.98 -10.40
N MET A 148 8.71 12.74 -9.57
CA MET A 148 10.06 12.33 -10.00
C MET A 148 10.09 10.92 -10.62
N GLY A 149 9.21 10.04 -10.18
CA GLY A 149 9.07 8.68 -10.71
C GLY A 149 8.23 8.58 -11.98
N GLY A 150 7.84 9.70 -12.60
CA GLY A 150 7.21 9.72 -13.92
C GLY A 150 5.70 9.51 -13.94
N LEU A 151 5.06 9.05 -12.85
CA LEU A 151 3.64 8.70 -12.85
C LEU A 151 2.74 9.91 -13.17
N MET A 152 3.06 11.08 -12.62
CA MET A 152 2.26 12.29 -12.84
C MET A 152 2.29 12.75 -14.30
N SER A 153 3.35 12.43 -15.05
CA SER A 153 3.49 12.81 -16.48
C SER A 153 2.53 12.05 -17.40
N ILE A 154 2.10 10.85 -16.99
CA ILE A 154 1.21 9.97 -17.76
C ILE A 154 -0.23 9.94 -17.21
N THR A 155 -0.47 10.52 -16.02
CA THR A 155 -1.78 10.55 -15.36
C THR A 155 -2.50 11.85 -15.68
N GLY A 156 -3.80 11.74 -16.04
CA GLY A 156 -4.67 12.87 -16.33
C GLY A 156 -5.06 13.01 -17.80
N ALA A 157 -5.88 13.99 -18.09
CA ALA A 157 -6.35 14.27 -19.43
C ALA A 157 -5.29 15.02 -20.26
N PRO A 158 -5.16 14.71 -21.57
CA PRO A 158 -4.23 15.41 -22.45
C PRO A 158 -4.42 16.93 -22.41
N GLY A 159 -3.31 17.66 -22.26
CA GLY A 159 -3.31 19.13 -22.24
C GLY A 159 -3.65 19.79 -20.90
N GLN A 160 -4.01 19.02 -19.87
CA GLN A 160 -4.32 19.57 -18.53
C GLN A 160 -3.10 19.60 -17.58
N GLY A 161 -1.94 19.21 -18.04
CA GLY A 161 -0.72 19.14 -17.23
C GLY A 161 -0.65 17.88 -16.36
N PRO A 162 0.45 17.70 -15.60
CA PRO A 162 0.65 16.53 -14.72
C PRO A 162 -0.38 16.44 -13.61
N MET A 163 -0.87 15.23 -13.33
CA MET A 163 -1.81 14.97 -12.25
C MET A 163 -1.27 13.88 -11.32
N ARG A 164 -1.50 14.07 -10.00
CA ARG A 164 -1.26 13.00 -9.04
C ARG A 164 -2.39 11.97 -9.05
N VAL A 165 -2.06 10.73 -8.69
CA VAL A 165 -3.07 9.71 -8.39
C VAL A 165 -3.77 10.04 -7.06
N GLY A 166 -5.05 9.74 -6.94
CA GLY A 166 -5.89 10.08 -5.78
C GLY A 166 -5.48 9.43 -4.44
N ILE A 167 -4.59 8.43 -4.47
CA ILE A 167 -4.04 7.73 -3.30
C ILE A 167 -2.53 7.94 -3.20
N PRO A 168 -1.91 7.73 -2.02
CA PRO A 168 -0.46 7.82 -1.84
C PRO A 168 0.25 6.56 -2.38
N VAL A 169 0.21 6.37 -3.69
CA VAL A 169 0.62 5.13 -4.36
C VAL A 169 2.09 4.79 -4.17
N ALA A 170 2.99 5.78 -4.11
CA ALA A 170 4.42 5.54 -3.87
C ALA A 170 4.68 5.03 -2.45
N ASP A 171 4.00 5.60 -1.44
CA ASP A 171 4.07 5.12 -0.07
C ASP A 171 3.52 3.69 0.07
N LEU A 172 2.34 3.44 -0.51
CA LEU A 172 1.68 2.15 -0.42
C LEU A 172 2.53 1.05 -1.08
N THR A 173 3.04 1.30 -2.27
CA THR A 173 3.85 0.31 -3.00
C THR A 173 5.21 0.09 -2.36
N ALA A 174 5.88 1.13 -1.86
CA ALA A 174 7.12 0.96 -1.11
C ALA A 174 6.90 0.13 0.16
N GLY A 175 5.80 0.36 0.88
CA GLY A 175 5.42 -0.45 2.03
C GLY A 175 5.18 -1.92 1.67
N LEU A 176 4.42 -2.19 0.60
CA LEU A 176 4.16 -3.56 0.13
C LEU A 176 5.42 -4.27 -0.35
N PHE A 177 6.28 -3.60 -1.12
CA PHE A 177 7.56 -4.18 -1.55
C PHE A 177 8.52 -4.44 -0.40
N CYS A 178 8.57 -3.56 0.61
CA CYS A 178 9.36 -3.80 1.80
C CYS A 178 8.84 -5.03 2.57
N ALA A 179 7.52 -5.18 2.74
CA ALA A 179 6.94 -6.35 3.38
C ALA A 179 7.28 -7.64 2.60
N MET A 180 7.14 -7.62 1.27
CA MET A 180 7.52 -8.74 0.41
C MET A 180 9.02 -9.08 0.54
N GLY A 181 9.88 -8.07 0.55
CA GLY A 181 11.32 -8.23 0.76
C GLY A 181 11.64 -8.84 2.12
N ILE A 182 10.96 -8.39 3.19
CA ILE A 182 11.12 -8.95 4.54
C ILE A 182 10.69 -10.43 4.56
N LEU A 183 9.54 -10.77 3.97
CA LEU A 183 9.09 -12.16 3.88
C LEU A 183 10.06 -13.04 3.10
N THR A 184 10.61 -12.53 1.99
CA THR A 184 11.66 -13.21 1.21
C THR A 184 12.93 -13.43 2.05
N ALA A 185 13.35 -12.41 2.79
CA ALA A 185 14.51 -12.50 3.68
C ALA A 185 14.31 -13.49 4.85
N LEU A 186 13.07 -13.54 5.40
CA LEU A 186 12.74 -14.52 6.44
C LEU A 186 12.74 -15.95 5.89
N LEU A 187 12.26 -16.17 4.67
CA LEU A 187 12.32 -17.49 4.01
C LEU A 187 13.77 -17.91 3.72
N GLU A 188 14.58 -17.00 3.19
CA GLU A 188 16.00 -17.26 2.94
C GLU A 188 16.77 -17.56 4.24
N ARG A 189 16.44 -16.86 5.31
CA ARG A 189 17.02 -17.07 6.66
C ARG A 189 16.80 -18.49 7.21
N GLU A 190 15.72 -19.16 6.84
CA GLU A 190 15.48 -20.57 7.24
C GLU A 190 16.54 -21.51 6.64
N VAL A 191 17.18 -21.12 5.53
CA VAL A 191 18.23 -21.90 4.87
C VAL A 191 19.61 -21.45 5.34
N SER A 192 19.90 -20.15 5.30
CA SER A 192 21.23 -19.62 5.62
C SER A 192 21.50 -19.45 7.13
N GLY A 193 20.42 -19.34 7.92
CA GLY A 193 20.51 -18.97 9.33
C GLY A 193 20.83 -17.50 9.58
N LYS A 194 20.96 -16.66 8.55
CA LYS A 194 21.38 -15.25 8.62
C LYS A 194 20.26 -14.31 8.25
N GLY A 195 20.19 -13.19 8.96
CA GLY A 195 19.34 -12.06 8.55
C GLY A 195 20.02 -11.21 7.48
N GLN A 196 19.29 -10.22 6.97
CA GLN A 196 19.82 -9.30 5.95
C GLN A 196 19.11 -7.95 5.98
N TRP A 197 19.72 -6.96 5.34
CA TRP A 197 19.15 -5.64 5.18
C TRP A 197 18.28 -5.59 3.92
N VAL A 198 16.99 -5.35 4.11
CA VAL A 198 15.98 -5.14 3.05
C VAL A 198 15.80 -3.64 2.86
N GLN A 199 16.08 -3.14 1.67
CA GLN A 199 16.02 -1.72 1.35
C GLN A 199 15.05 -1.46 0.20
N THR A 200 14.25 -0.43 0.34
CA THR A 200 13.45 0.14 -0.76
C THR A 200 13.31 1.65 -0.60
N SER A 201 12.84 2.30 -1.64
CA SER A 201 12.50 3.72 -1.59
C SER A 201 11.19 4.01 -2.31
N LEU A 202 10.57 5.14 -1.96
CA LEU A 202 9.36 5.60 -2.64
C LEU A 202 9.61 5.76 -4.14
N LEU A 203 10.78 6.30 -4.52
CA LEU A 203 11.14 6.49 -5.92
C LEU A 203 11.30 5.16 -6.67
N GLN A 204 12.02 4.18 -6.11
CA GLN A 204 12.20 2.87 -6.75
C GLN A 204 10.86 2.14 -6.92
N ALA A 205 10.03 2.12 -5.87
CA ALA A 205 8.72 1.50 -5.91
C ALA A 205 7.81 2.19 -6.95
N GLN A 206 7.84 3.52 -7.01
CA GLN A 206 7.08 4.28 -8.01
C GLN A 206 7.53 3.98 -9.44
N ILE A 207 8.83 3.92 -9.70
CA ILE A 207 9.35 3.60 -11.05
C ILE A 207 8.95 2.18 -11.46
N PHE A 208 9.03 1.22 -10.53
CA PHE A 208 8.58 -0.16 -10.80
C PHE A 208 7.10 -0.21 -11.24
N MET A 209 6.25 0.62 -10.64
CA MET A 209 4.81 0.70 -10.97
C MET A 209 4.52 1.32 -12.33
N LEU A 210 5.49 1.90 -13.04
CA LEU A 210 5.29 2.34 -14.41
C LEU A 210 5.15 1.18 -15.40
N ASP A 211 5.59 -0.02 -15.03
CA ASP A 211 5.42 -1.27 -15.78
C ASP A 211 5.79 -1.13 -17.26
N PHE A 212 4.88 -1.44 -18.19
CA PHE A 212 5.12 -1.39 -19.63
C PHE A 212 5.47 0.03 -20.16
N GLN A 213 5.07 1.09 -19.49
CA GLN A 213 5.45 2.45 -19.89
C GLN A 213 6.95 2.70 -19.69
N ALA A 214 7.52 2.20 -18.61
CA ALA A 214 8.96 2.24 -18.39
C ALA A 214 9.70 1.34 -19.41
N ALA A 215 9.17 0.14 -19.69
CA ALA A 215 9.75 -0.78 -20.65
C ALA A 215 9.79 -0.17 -22.08
N ARG A 216 8.73 0.50 -22.52
CA ARG A 216 8.68 1.20 -23.82
C ARG A 216 9.76 2.27 -23.94
N TRP A 217 9.97 3.05 -22.87
CA TRP A 217 11.08 4.03 -22.91
C TRP A 217 12.45 3.34 -22.92
N LEU A 218 12.66 2.32 -22.11
CA LEU A 218 13.96 1.65 -22.04
C LEU A 218 14.33 0.95 -23.34
N MET A 219 13.36 0.31 -24.02
CA MET A 219 13.58 -0.46 -25.24
C MET A 219 13.41 0.39 -26.52
N GLU A 220 12.36 1.17 -26.59
CA GLU A 220 11.89 1.81 -27.82
C GLU A 220 12.12 3.33 -27.84
N LYS A 221 12.55 3.89 -26.71
CA LYS A 221 12.72 5.35 -26.50
C LYS A 221 11.43 6.15 -26.70
N GLU A 222 10.29 5.48 -26.56
CA GLU A 222 8.99 6.12 -26.68
C GLU A 222 8.60 6.78 -25.35
N VAL A 223 8.39 8.10 -25.38
CA VAL A 223 7.90 8.87 -24.23
C VAL A 223 6.39 8.73 -24.15
N ALA A 224 5.89 8.07 -23.10
CA ALA A 224 4.47 7.93 -22.85
C ALA A 224 3.79 9.28 -22.62
N LYS A 225 2.58 9.44 -23.15
CA LYS A 225 1.76 10.65 -23.01
C LYS A 225 0.52 10.35 -22.17
N GLN A 226 -0.09 11.38 -21.62
CA GLN A 226 -1.39 11.28 -20.97
C GLN A 226 -2.43 10.74 -21.95
N ALA A 227 -3.24 9.77 -21.53
CA ALA A 227 -4.29 9.16 -22.31
C ALA A 227 -5.71 9.43 -21.74
N GLY A 228 -5.80 10.20 -20.65
CA GLY A 228 -7.08 10.42 -19.95
C GLY A 228 -7.67 9.11 -19.45
N ASN A 229 -8.93 8.91 -19.76
CA ASN A 229 -9.68 7.69 -19.39
C ASN A 229 -9.56 6.56 -20.44
N ASN A 230 -8.59 6.64 -21.33
CA ASN A 230 -8.36 5.62 -22.35
C ASN A 230 -7.13 4.77 -22.02
N HIS A 231 -7.18 3.50 -22.40
CA HIS A 231 -5.97 2.70 -22.43
C HIS A 231 -5.02 3.25 -23.53
N PRO A 232 -3.72 3.39 -23.25
CA PRO A 232 -2.80 4.03 -24.23
C PRO A 232 -2.63 3.26 -25.54
N THR A 233 -2.82 1.93 -25.54
CA THR A 233 -2.55 1.07 -26.70
C THR A 233 -3.70 0.11 -27.06
N SER A 234 -4.60 -0.23 -26.11
CA SER A 234 -5.70 -1.15 -26.35
C SER A 234 -6.99 -0.38 -26.60
N ILE A 235 -7.38 -0.22 -27.86
CA ILE A 235 -8.53 0.60 -28.29
C ILE A 235 -9.61 -0.29 -28.92
N PRO A 236 -10.92 -0.06 -28.59
CA PRO A 236 -11.44 0.82 -27.56
C PRO A 236 -11.37 0.18 -26.17
N THR A 237 -10.71 0.85 -25.26
CA THR A 237 -10.78 0.59 -23.82
C THR A 237 -10.78 1.94 -23.14
N GLY A 238 -11.85 2.27 -22.45
CA GLY A 238 -12.02 3.60 -21.89
C GLY A 238 -13.37 3.81 -21.21
N VAL A 239 -13.58 5.05 -20.81
CA VAL A 239 -14.82 5.51 -20.17
C VAL A 239 -15.71 6.21 -21.19
N PHE A 240 -16.99 5.83 -21.22
CA PHE A 240 -17.98 6.37 -22.11
C PHE A 240 -19.19 6.90 -21.33
N ARG A 241 -19.82 7.98 -21.81
CA ARG A 241 -21.03 8.50 -21.21
C ARG A 241 -22.21 7.55 -21.49
N THR A 242 -23.12 7.47 -20.54
CA THR A 242 -24.42 6.82 -20.65
C THR A 242 -25.54 7.86 -20.47
N SER A 243 -26.80 7.46 -20.48
CA SER A 243 -27.89 8.40 -20.25
C SER A 243 -27.94 8.98 -18.83
N ASP A 244 -27.33 8.29 -17.84
CA ASP A 244 -27.40 8.61 -16.41
C ASP A 244 -26.04 8.67 -15.73
N GLY A 245 -24.94 8.54 -16.46
CA GLY A 245 -23.60 8.56 -15.88
C GLY A 245 -22.51 8.11 -16.84
N TYR A 246 -21.69 7.15 -16.40
CA TYR A 246 -20.53 6.65 -17.14
C TYR A 246 -20.38 5.14 -17.01
N ILE A 247 -19.86 4.52 -18.06
CA ILE A 247 -19.50 3.11 -18.09
C ILE A 247 -18.03 2.96 -18.52
N ASN A 248 -17.32 2.03 -17.88
CA ASN A 248 -16.02 1.58 -18.33
C ASN A 248 -16.20 0.35 -19.22
N ILE A 249 -15.65 0.38 -20.45
CA ILE A 249 -15.69 -0.73 -21.41
C ILE A 249 -14.26 -1.08 -21.77
N ALA A 250 -13.92 -2.38 -21.75
CA ALA A 250 -12.60 -2.87 -22.12
C ALA A 250 -12.68 -3.90 -23.23
N THR A 251 -12.16 -3.55 -24.41
CA THR A 251 -12.12 -4.46 -25.55
C THR A 251 -10.69 -4.79 -25.93
N THR A 252 -10.19 -5.92 -25.44
CA THR A 252 -8.85 -6.39 -25.77
C THR A 252 -8.97 -7.50 -26.83
N GLY A 253 -8.40 -7.26 -28.03
CA GLY A 253 -8.43 -8.22 -29.14
C GLY A 253 -9.68 -8.11 -30.04
N GLY A 254 -9.58 -8.70 -31.23
CA GLY A 254 -10.58 -8.54 -32.28
C GLY A 254 -11.96 -9.10 -31.94
N ARG A 255 -12.03 -10.25 -31.28
CA ARG A 255 -13.32 -10.91 -30.92
C ARG A 255 -14.14 -10.10 -29.90
N ILE A 256 -13.48 -9.52 -28.90
CA ILE A 256 -14.20 -8.71 -27.91
C ILE A 256 -14.66 -7.40 -28.53
N TRP A 257 -13.86 -6.80 -29.41
CA TRP A 257 -14.26 -5.62 -30.16
C TRP A 257 -15.47 -5.92 -31.07
N GLU A 258 -15.47 -7.03 -31.80
CA GLU A 258 -16.61 -7.47 -32.62
C GLU A 258 -17.91 -7.59 -31.80
N ARG A 259 -17.85 -8.32 -30.67
CA ARG A 259 -18.99 -8.45 -29.75
C ARG A 259 -19.46 -7.10 -29.21
N CYS A 260 -18.54 -6.21 -28.87
CA CYS A 260 -18.88 -4.87 -28.41
C CYS A 260 -19.60 -4.08 -29.48
N ALA A 261 -19.11 -4.06 -30.73
CA ALA A 261 -19.73 -3.37 -31.85
C ALA A 261 -21.16 -3.90 -32.11
N GLN A 262 -21.34 -5.22 -32.04
CA GLN A 262 -22.66 -5.87 -32.17
C GLN A 262 -23.60 -5.47 -31.02
N ALA A 263 -23.16 -5.57 -29.79
CA ALA A 263 -23.95 -5.31 -28.60
C ALA A 263 -24.41 -3.85 -28.48
N ILE A 264 -23.56 -2.90 -28.89
CA ILE A 264 -23.96 -1.47 -28.94
C ILE A 264 -24.78 -1.11 -30.16
N GLY A 265 -25.13 -2.07 -31.01
CA GLY A 265 -25.95 -1.85 -32.20
C GLY A 265 -25.23 -1.08 -33.30
N ALA A 266 -23.91 -1.26 -33.43
CA ALA A 266 -23.07 -0.60 -34.42
C ALA A 266 -22.06 -1.59 -35.08
N PRO A 267 -22.54 -2.72 -35.65
CA PRO A 267 -21.65 -3.74 -36.23
C PRO A 267 -20.78 -3.21 -37.36
N GLU A 268 -21.24 -2.17 -38.05
CA GLU A 268 -20.47 -1.48 -39.11
C GLU A 268 -19.15 -0.91 -38.63
N LEU A 269 -19.02 -0.56 -37.35
CA LEU A 269 -17.75 -0.05 -36.79
C LEU A 269 -16.65 -1.13 -36.78
N TYR A 270 -17.01 -2.39 -36.61
CA TYR A 270 -16.04 -3.49 -36.64
C TYR A 270 -15.45 -3.68 -38.05
N ALA A 271 -16.27 -3.54 -39.06
CA ALA A 271 -15.87 -3.72 -40.47
C ALA A 271 -15.28 -2.45 -41.09
N HIS A 272 -15.35 -1.30 -40.41
CA HIS A 272 -14.90 -0.02 -40.97
C HIS A 272 -13.35 -0.02 -41.11
N PRO A 273 -12.80 0.40 -42.27
CA PRO A 273 -11.36 0.38 -42.53
C PRO A 273 -10.55 1.12 -41.45
N ASP A 274 -11.05 2.24 -40.94
CA ASP A 274 -10.39 3.03 -39.91
C ASP A 274 -10.38 2.37 -38.53
N TYR A 275 -11.16 1.28 -38.33
CA TYR A 275 -11.30 0.60 -37.03
C TYR A 275 -11.08 -0.92 -37.10
N ALA A 276 -10.84 -1.48 -38.28
CA ALA A 276 -10.71 -2.91 -38.50
C ALA A 276 -9.48 -3.51 -37.81
N THR A 277 -8.38 -2.79 -37.74
CA THR A 277 -7.14 -3.26 -37.11
C THR A 277 -6.79 -2.49 -35.83
N ALA A 278 -6.00 -3.09 -34.93
CA ALA A 278 -5.58 -2.40 -33.71
C ALA A 278 -4.78 -1.11 -33.98
N PRO A 279 -3.83 -1.06 -34.94
CA PRO A 279 -3.16 0.19 -35.31
C PRO A 279 -4.12 1.25 -35.85
N ALA A 280 -5.09 0.85 -36.70
CA ALA A 280 -6.09 1.76 -37.22
C ALA A 280 -6.97 2.36 -36.13
N ARG A 281 -7.44 1.52 -35.17
CA ARG A 281 -8.18 2.00 -33.99
C ARG A 281 -7.36 2.94 -33.13
N SER A 282 -6.08 2.62 -32.90
CA SER A 282 -5.20 3.50 -32.12
C SER A 282 -5.02 4.88 -32.76
N LYS A 283 -4.84 4.90 -34.07
CA LYS A 283 -4.72 6.15 -34.86
C LYS A 283 -6.01 6.98 -34.83
N ASN A 284 -7.17 6.32 -34.92
CA ASN A 284 -8.49 6.95 -35.02
C ASN A 284 -9.28 6.87 -33.71
N ARG A 285 -8.61 6.74 -32.57
CA ARG A 285 -9.20 6.49 -31.25
C ARG A 285 -10.35 7.45 -30.90
N ASP A 286 -10.12 8.74 -31.03
CA ASP A 286 -11.07 9.75 -30.60
C ASP A 286 -12.34 9.75 -31.49
N ALA A 287 -12.17 9.52 -32.78
CA ALA A 287 -13.30 9.35 -33.71
C ALA A 287 -14.10 8.09 -33.40
N LEU A 288 -13.44 6.95 -33.11
CA LEU A 288 -14.09 5.71 -32.71
C LEU A 288 -14.85 5.87 -31.39
N ASN A 289 -14.20 6.46 -30.39
CA ASN A 289 -14.84 6.70 -29.08
C ASN A 289 -16.08 7.58 -29.21
N ALA A 290 -16.06 8.62 -30.06
CA ALA A 290 -17.22 9.44 -30.32
C ALA A 290 -18.38 8.64 -30.98
N GLN A 291 -18.10 7.66 -31.85
CA GLN A 291 -19.15 6.79 -32.41
C GLN A 291 -19.72 5.84 -31.35
N ILE A 292 -18.88 5.28 -30.48
CA ILE A 292 -19.33 4.42 -29.36
C ILE A 292 -20.21 5.25 -28.42
N GLU A 293 -19.78 6.45 -28.05
CA GLU A 293 -20.50 7.32 -27.12
C GLU A 293 -21.90 7.71 -27.64
N LYS A 294 -22.07 7.92 -28.95
CA LYS A 294 -23.40 8.14 -29.57
C LYS A 294 -24.38 6.99 -29.28
N ARG A 295 -23.87 5.77 -29.09
CA ARG A 295 -24.70 4.60 -28.75
C ARG A 295 -24.88 4.48 -27.24
N THR A 296 -23.83 4.65 -26.48
CA THR A 296 -23.88 4.42 -25.02
C THR A 296 -24.76 5.44 -24.29
N VAL A 297 -24.88 6.68 -24.77
CA VAL A 297 -25.82 7.69 -24.20
C VAL A 297 -27.28 7.36 -24.34
N THR A 298 -27.64 6.33 -25.10
CA THR A 298 -29.07 5.98 -25.38
C THR A 298 -29.72 5.13 -24.28
N LYS A 299 -28.92 4.53 -23.37
CA LYS A 299 -29.43 3.68 -22.28
C LYS A 299 -28.70 4.02 -20.98
N SER A 300 -29.27 3.56 -19.86
CA SER A 300 -28.64 3.69 -18.53
C SER A 300 -27.39 2.83 -18.38
N THR A 301 -26.52 3.21 -17.46
CA THR A 301 -25.31 2.46 -17.10
C THR A 301 -25.65 1.01 -16.74
N GLU A 302 -26.66 0.80 -15.90
CA GLU A 302 -27.10 -0.53 -15.47
C GLU A 302 -27.52 -1.41 -16.67
N THR A 303 -28.29 -0.84 -17.58
CA THR A 303 -28.74 -1.56 -18.80
C THR A 303 -27.55 -1.97 -19.66
N TRP A 304 -26.62 -1.06 -19.91
CA TRP A 304 -25.39 -1.38 -20.68
C TRP A 304 -24.51 -2.41 -20.01
N VAL A 305 -24.32 -2.32 -18.69
CA VAL A 305 -23.52 -3.29 -17.94
C VAL A 305 -24.11 -4.70 -18.10
N ARG A 306 -25.43 -4.85 -17.99
CA ARG A 306 -26.09 -6.14 -18.20
C ARG A 306 -25.92 -6.64 -19.64
N GLU A 307 -26.27 -5.85 -20.65
CA GLU A 307 -26.25 -6.27 -22.05
C GLU A 307 -24.84 -6.59 -22.56
N LEU A 308 -23.85 -5.78 -22.19
CA LEU A 308 -22.46 -5.98 -22.59
C LEU A 308 -21.83 -7.20 -21.90
N ASN A 309 -22.12 -7.42 -20.62
CA ASN A 309 -21.63 -8.61 -19.91
C ASN A 309 -22.28 -9.89 -20.46
N GLU A 310 -23.58 -9.87 -20.79
CA GLU A 310 -24.26 -11.00 -21.47
C GLU A 310 -23.64 -11.29 -22.85
N ALA A 311 -23.18 -10.26 -23.57
CA ALA A 311 -22.46 -10.41 -24.83
C ALA A 311 -20.98 -10.84 -24.64
N GLY A 312 -20.51 -10.99 -23.41
CA GLY A 312 -19.11 -11.34 -23.09
C GLY A 312 -18.14 -10.19 -23.34
N VAL A 313 -18.57 -8.95 -23.16
CA VAL A 313 -17.75 -7.73 -23.23
C VAL A 313 -17.46 -7.25 -21.81
N PRO A 314 -16.20 -7.22 -21.37
CA PRO A 314 -15.84 -6.69 -20.04
C PRO A 314 -16.25 -5.22 -19.91
N CYS A 315 -17.11 -4.94 -18.95
CA CYS A 315 -17.56 -3.59 -18.64
C CYS A 315 -18.02 -3.49 -17.19
N GLY A 316 -18.12 -2.27 -16.69
CA GLY A 316 -18.61 -2.01 -15.34
C GLY A 316 -18.92 -0.53 -15.12
N PRO A 317 -19.70 -0.21 -14.06
CA PRO A 317 -19.94 1.16 -13.64
C PRO A 317 -18.67 1.78 -13.05
N ILE A 318 -18.68 3.10 -12.87
CA ILE A 318 -17.67 3.84 -12.15
C ILE A 318 -18.29 4.31 -10.84
N TYR A 319 -17.94 3.63 -9.75
CA TYR A 319 -18.48 3.89 -8.43
C TYR A 319 -17.75 5.01 -7.70
N ALA A 320 -18.48 5.80 -6.93
CA ALA A 320 -17.94 6.51 -5.79
C ALA A 320 -17.61 5.49 -4.65
N ILE A 321 -16.84 5.92 -3.65
CA ILE A 321 -16.35 5.00 -2.60
C ILE A 321 -17.52 4.39 -1.79
N ASP A 322 -18.53 5.17 -1.48
CA ASP A 322 -19.75 4.71 -0.80
C ASP A 322 -20.51 3.68 -1.64
N GLN A 323 -20.72 3.95 -2.91
CA GLN A 323 -21.38 3.05 -3.85
C GLN A 323 -20.60 1.72 -4.00
N MET A 324 -19.27 1.79 -4.02
CA MET A 324 -18.42 0.60 -4.10
C MET A 324 -18.67 -0.35 -2.91
N PHE A 325 -18.84 0.16 -1.70
CA PHE A 325 -19.12 -0.68 -0.52
C PHE A 325 -20.55 -1.23 -0.50
N GLU A 326 -21.47 -0.69 -1.30
CA GLU A 326 -22.84 -1.21 -1.48
C GLU A 326 -22.93 -2.28 -2.57
N ASP A 327 -21.91 -2.44 -3.41
CA ASP A 327 -21.90 -3.45 -4.48
C ASP A 327 -21.97 -4.88 -3.94
N ALA A 328 -22.78 -5.72 -4.60
CA ALA A 328 -23.05 -7.09 -4.16
C ALA A 328 -21.76 -7.96 -4.13
N GLN A 329 -20.87 -7.81 -5.11
CA GLN A 329 -19.62 -8.56 -5.14
C GLN A 329 -18.66 -8.06 -4.06
N VAL A 330 -18.58 -6.75 -3.82
CA VAL A 330 -17.74 -6.17 -2.76
C VAL A 330 -18.22 -6.63 -1.37
N ARG A 331 -19.54 -6.67 -1.15
CA ARG A 331 -20.12 -7.23 0.08
C ARG A 331 -19.81 -8.72 0.23
N HIS A 332 -19.92 -9.50 -0.84
CA HIS A 332 -19.59 -10.94 -0.83
C HIS A 332 -18.12 -11.19 -0.50
N LEU A 333 -17.21 -10.36 -1.01
CA LEU A 333 -15.77 -10.44 -0.70
C LEU A 333 -15.45 -10.17 0.78
N GLY A 334 -16.34 -9.53 1.53
CA GLY A 334 -16.16 -9.25 2.95
C GLY A 334 -14.95 -8.38 3.27
N ILE A 335 -14.56 -7.51 2.33
CA ILE A 335 -13.34 -6.72 2.46
C ILE A 335 -13.42 -5.64 3.54
N ALA A 336 -14.63 -5.14 3.84
CA ALA A 336 -14.89 -4.25 4.96
C ALA A 336 -15.14 -5.07 6.22
N GLN A 337 -14.25 -4.98 7.20
CA GLN A 337 -14.27 -5.80 8.41
C GLN A 337 -14.41 -4.93 9.66
N ASP A 338 -15.19 -5.41 10.63
CA ASP A 338 -15.29 -4.79 11.93
C ASP A 338 -14.02 -5.07 12.75
N VAL A 339 -13.54 -4.04 13.44
CA VAL A 339 -12.37 -4.14 14.31
C VAL A 339 -12.87 -4.24 15.75
N PRO A 340 -12.46 -5.25 16.54
CA PRO A 340 -12.79 -5.32 17.94
C PRO A 340 -12.36 -4.04 18.67
N SER A 341 -13.27 -3.44 19.43
CA SER A 341 -13.04 -2.25 20.23
C SER A 341 -13.65 -2.43 21.60
N ASP A 342 -12.93 -2.04 22.64
CA ASP A 342 -13.39 -2.08 24.03
C ASP A 342 -14.21 -0.83 24.41
N ASP A 343 -14.34 0.11 23.48
CA ASP A 343 -15.14 1.33 23.63
C ASP A 343 -16.32 1.36 22.64
N ASP A 344 -17.23 2.30 22.82
CA ASP A 344 -18.45 2.43 22.00
C ASP A 344 -18.22 2.81 20.53
N ARG A 345 -16.97 2.81 20.05
CA ARG A 345 -16.63 3.13 18.67
C ARG A 345 -16.85 1.94 17.75
N HIS A 346 -17.69 2.12 16.77
CA HIS A 346 -17.82 1.17 15.68
C HIS A 346 -16.74 1.45 14.61
N ILE A 347 -15.66 0.66 14.61
CA ILE A 347 -14.55 0.82 13.67
C ILE A 347 -14.66 -0.26 12.60
N ARG A 348 -14.80 0.15 11.33
CA ARG A 348 -14.73 -0.75 10.17
C ARG A 348 -13.57 -0.34 9.28
N LEU A 349 -12.75 -1.29 8.90
CA LEU A 349 -11.57 -1.06 8.08
C LEU A 349 -11.50 -2.05 6.91
N VAL A 350 -10.75 -1.69 5.89
CA VAL A 350 -10.47 -2.60 4.76
C VAL A 350 -9.51 -3.68 5.23
N GLY A 351 -9.94 -4.94 5.15
CA GLY A 351 -9.16 -6.13 5.52
C GLY A 351 -8.07 -6.49 4.52
N GLN A 352 -7.49 -7.68 4.68
CA GLN A 352 -6.52 -8.20 3.72
C GLN A 352 -7.21 -8.59 2.40
N PRO A 353 -6.62 -8.22 1.23
CA PRO A 353 -7.18 -8.59 -0.07
C PRO A 353 -6.84 -10.02 -0.48
N VAL A 354 -6.01 -10.72 0.29
CA VAL A 354 -5.59 -12.11 0.05
C VAL A 354 -6.24 -13.01 1.09
N THR A 355 -6.79 -14.13 0.66
CA THR A 355 -7.36 -15.16 1.53
C THR A 355 -6.47 -16.39 1.54
N LEU A 356 -5.97 -16.78 2.71
CA LEU A 356 -5.31 -18.06 2.92
C LEU A 356 -6.33 -19.06 3.50
N SER A 357 -6.51 -20.19 2.82
CA SER A 357 -7.55 -21.18 3.17
C SER A 357 -7.37 -21.80 4.56
N ARG A 358 -6.15 -21.93 5.05
CA ARG A 358 -5.83 -22.57 6.33
C ARG A 358 -5.49 -21.57 7.44
N THR A 359 -4.87 -20.46 7.11
CA THR A 359 -4.39 -19.43 8.04
C THR A 359 -4.90 -18.03 7.64
N PRO A 360 -6.24 -17.82 7.64
CA PRO A 360 -6.81 -16.55 7.21
C PRO A 360 -6.41 -15.41 8.15
N SER A 361 -6.32 -14.20 7.60
CA SER A 361 -6.16 -12.97 8.36
C SER A 361 -7.50 -12.54 8.98
N ARG A 362 -7.44 -11.95 10.20
CA ARG A 362 -8.60 -11.44 10.94
C ARG A 362 -8.27 -10.11 11.60
N MET A 363 -9.29 -9.31 11.86
CA MET A 363 -9.19 -8.18 12.77
C MET A 363 -9.33 -8.69 14.20
N VAL A 364 -8.27 -8.62 15.00
CA VAL A 364 -8.24 -9.14 16.36
C VAL A 364 -8.02 -8.07 17.42
N ALA A 365 -7.47 -6.91 17.01
CA ALA A 365 -7.21 -5.80 17.90
C ALA A 365 -7.35 -4.47 17.18
N ARG A 366 -7.93 -3.48 17.87
CA ARG A 366 -7.89 -2.10 17.44
C ARG A 366 -6.45 -1.56 17.44
N PRO A 367 -6.16 -0.46 16.75
CA PRO A 367 -4.91 0.24 16.94
C PRO A 367 -4.69 0.62 18.41
N PRO A 368 -3.47 0.42 18.94
CA PRO A 368 -3.19 0.67 20.35
C PRO A 368 -3.20 2.17 20.66
N GLU A 369 -3.56 2.54 21.88
CA GLU A 369 -3.31 3.87 22.40
C GLU A 369 -1.80 4.05 22.66
N PHE A 370 -1.38 5.27 22.96
CA PHE A 370 0.03 5.62 23.15
C PHE A 370 0.64 4.83 24.31
N GLY A 371 1.66 4.02 24.03
CA GLY A 371 2.37 3.22 25.03
C GLY A 371 1.52 2.18 25.77
N GLU A 372 0.35 1.84 25.26
CA GLU A 372 -0.66 1.03 25.94
C GLU A 372 -0.13 -0.29 26.51
N GLN A 373 0.78 -0.95 25.80
CA GLN A 373 1.33 -2.24 26.21
C GLN A 373 2.79 -2.15 26.68
N THR A 374 3.29 -0.96 27.09
CA THR A 374 4.70 -0.80 27.50
C THR A 374 5.11 -1.79 28.56
N ASP A 375 4.35 -1.92 29.64
CA ASP A 375 4.71 -2.80 30.75
C ASP A 375 4.63 -4.27 30.36
N GLU A 376 3.58 -4.66 29.66
CA GLU A 376 3.39 -6.02 29.18
C GLU A 376 4.56 -6.46 28.30
N VAL A 377 4.91 -5.64 27.30
CA VAL A 377 6.03 -5.93 26.41
C VAL A 377 7.35 -6.03 27.18
N LEU A 378 7.64 -5.11 28.08
CA LEU A 378 8.88 -5.13 28.84
C LEU A 378 8.99 -6.34 29.76
N MET A 379 7.87 -6.76 30.39
CA MET A 379 7.84 -7.98 31.21
C MET A 379 8.08 -9.23 30.35
N GLU A 380 7.50 -9.32 29.14
CA GLU A 380 7.76 -10.44 28.21
C GLU A 380 9.25 -10.53 27.81
N PHE A 381 9.93 -9.40 27.74
CA PHE A 381 11.37 -9.35 27.47
C PHE A 381 12.25 -9.53 28.72
N GLY A 382 11.62 -9.77 29.88
CA GLY A 382 12.27 -10.21 31.12
C GLY A 382 12.66 -9.09 32.06
N LEU A 383 12.01 -7.92 32.00
CA LEU A 383 12.16 -6.87 33.01
C LEU A 383 11.17 -7.11 34.16
N SER A 384 11.59 -6.83 35.37
CA SER A 384 10.72 -6.80 36.56
C SER A 384 9.90 -5.51 36.61
N ALA A 385 8.78 -5.53 37.35
CA ALA A 385 7.94 -4.35 37.58
C ALA A 385 8.75 -3.18 38.19
N ASP A 386 9.68 -3.47 39.10
CA ASP A 386 10.54 -2.46 39.74
C ASP A 386 11.51 -1.80 38.74
N GLU A 387 12.06 -2.58 37.78
CA GLU A 387 12.91 -2.04 36.71
C GLU A 387 12.11 -1.14 35.78
N ILE A 388 10.89 -1.56 35.43
CA ILE A 388 10.01 -0.77 34.56
C ILE A 388 9.61 0.54 35.26
N ALA A 389 9.25 0.51 36.54
CA ALA A 389 8.94 1.71 37.32
C ALA A 389 10.10 2.72 37.32
N LYS A 390 11.33 2.24 37.57
CA LYS A 390 12.54 3.08 37.52
C LYS A 390 12.78 3.70 36.14
N LEU A 391 12.55 2.95 35.07
CA LEU A 391 12.67 3.45 33.70
C LEU A 391 11.63 4.51 33.38
N ARG A 392 10.39 4.35 33.91
CA ARG A 392 9.30 5.31 33.75
C ARG A 392 9.60 6.62 34.52
N ASP A 393 10.02 6.53 35.79
CA ASP A 393 10.40 7.70 36.60
C ASP A 393 11.55 8.48 35.95
N ALA A 394 12.44 7.77 35.29
CA ALA A 394 13.57 8.33 34.57
C ALA A 394 13.22 8.82 33.16
N LYS A 395 11.95 8.76 32.73
CA LYS A 395 11.47 9.12 31.38
C LYS A 395 12.21 8.41 30.25
N VAL A 396 12.46 7.12 30.43
CA VAL A 396 13.03 6.24 29.41
C VAL A 396 11.95 5.46 28.67
N VAL A 397 10.87 5.09 29.38
CA VAL A 397 9.69 4.42 28.87
C VAL A 397 8.41 5.10 29.33
#